data_b35b3d5df51b348351d937aefe84e086
#
_entry.id   b35b3d5df51b348351d937aefe84e086
#
_cell.length_a   1.000
_cell.length_b   1.000
_cell.length_c   1.000
_cell.angle_alpha   90.00
_cell.angle_beta   90.00
_cell.angle_gamma   90.00
#
_symmetry.space_group_name_H-M   'P 1'
#
loop_
_entity.id
_entity.type
_entity.pdbx_description
1 polymer ?
#
loop_
_entity_poly.entity_id
_entity_poly.type
_entity_poly.pdbx_seq_one_letter_code
_entity_poly.pdbx_strand_id
1 'polypeptide(L)'
;MDVRIVVEVDGKKVSEIIESVETLDAMALELRVEELKKRAGRAVLDSGFTQLGESLGRPHCCGRPMRNRGRRVRTVMSHSGEVTYERTRYRCRECQCWQTPADAVVCCGSHRMTRLLGRNASQLASIEPFAQLEQLMADQHGVYLGHDTLWHLAVDVGGALEKLRLAEVELRQLHPWTAENAPRPPVSPQRIYISCDGILYGTNETESSPQEPDVSQQKWRQMRVGCVFWQDEHEHWHKQITWGQEEDYLSFGMSLYALACRCGYHQAQEKIFLSDGADWCWSIQQEHFCEASGVLDWYHASQHVWECAKALFGSDSTAAQDWAQRLVRCRRQRSAATVGATSNQP
;
A
#
# COMPACT_ATOMS: atom_id res chain seq x y z
N MET A 1 -17.33 34.43 23.09
CA MET A 1 -16.62 33.46 23.95
C MET A 1 -15.13 33.68 23.77
N ASP A 2 -14.39 33.93 24.86
CA ASP A 2 -12.95 34.11 24.79
C ASP A 2 -12.25 32.77 25.04
N VAL A 3 -11.35 32.40 24.13
CA VAL A 3 -10.57 31.20 24.22
C VAL A 3 -9.12 31.56 24.45
N ARG A 4 -8.51 30.96 25.45
CA ARG A 4 -7.07 31.07 25.72
C ARG A 4 -6.46 29.67 25.70
N ILE A 5 -5.49 29.46 24.83
CA ILE A 5 -4.72 28.20 24.73
C ILE A 5 -3.26 28.53 25.04
N VAL A 6 -2.72 27.93 26.08
CA VAL A 6 -1.30 28.01 26.42
C VAL A 6 -0.65 26.69 26.02
N VAL A 7 0.38 26.76 25.19
CA VAL A 7 1.16 25.58 24.75
C VAL A 7 2.48 25.62 25.52
N GLU A 8 2.72 24.54 26.26
CA GLU A 8 3.96 24.34 27.01
C GLU A 8 4.64 23.04 26.56
N VAL A 9 5.97 23.07 26.44
CA VAL A 9 6.81 21.92 26.17
C VAL A 9 7.88 21.87 27.26
N ASP A 10 7.96 20.75 27.97
CA ASP A 10 8.85 20.56 29.12
C ASP A 10 8.73 21.67 30.17
N GLY A 11 7.51 22.12 30.49
CA GLY A 11 7.21 23.18 31.45
C GLY A 11 7.57 24.60 31.00
N LYS A 12 7.99 24.77 29.74
CA LYS A 12 8.26 26.08 29.14
C LYS A 12 7.14 26.47 28.21
N LYS A 13 6.57 27.65 28.39
CA LYS A 13 5.58 28.21 27.47
C LYS A 13 6.23 28.48 26.13
N VAL A 14 5.75 27.81 25.07
CA VAL A 14 6.23 27.96 23.69
C VAL A 14 5.28 28.80 22.85
N SER A 15 3.99 28.84 23.21
CA SER A 15 3.00 29.64 22.49
C SER A 15 1.81 29.98 23.40
N GLU A 16 1.14 31.07 23.10
CA GLU A 16 -0.15 31.42 23.68
C GLU A 16 -1.05 31.95 22.57
N ILE A 17 -2.25 31.40 22.51
CA ILE A 17 -3.28 31.77 21.55
C ILE A 17 -4.43 32.35 22.36
N ILE A 18 -4.74 33.62 22.13
CA ILE A 18 -5.89 34.31 22.74
C ILE A 18 -6.79 34.75 21.60
N GLU A 19 -8.05 34.39 21.70
CA GLU A 19 -8.99 34.67 20.62
C GLU A 19 -10.42 34.78 21.11
N SER A 20 -11.16 35.76 20.58
CA SER A 20 -12.59 35.92 20.82
C SER A 20 -13.36 35.31 19.67
N VAL A 21 -14.23 34.35 19.98
CA VAL A 21 -15.11 33.66 19.03
C VAL A 21 -16.51 34.26 19.18
N GLU A 22 -16.94 35.00 18.15
CA GLU A 22 -18.20 35.74 18.16
C GLU A 22 -19.38 35.03 17.47
N THR A 23 -19.14 33.85 16.94
CA THR A 23 -20.14 33.12 16.15
C THR A 23 -21.08 32.27 17.01
N LEU A 24 -22.35 32.23 16.60
CA LEU A 24 -23.39 31.30 17.10
C LEU A 24 -23.66 30.16 16.14
N ASP A 25 -23.01 30.15 14.98
CA ASP A 25 -23.13 29.06 14.01
C ASP A 25 -22.22 27.88 14.40
N ALA A 26 -22.81 26.71 14.56
CA ALA A 26 -22.11 25.50 14.99
C ALA A 26 -20.98 25.11 14.04
N MET A 27 -21.20 25.18 12.72
CA MET A 27 -20.18 24.83 11.71
C MET A 27 -19.01 25.83 11.74
N ALA A 28 -19.27 27.12 11.87
CA ALA A 28 -18.24 28.12 12.00
C ALA A 28 -17.42 27.94 13.29
N LEU A 29 -18.07 27.53 14.39
CA LEU A 29 -17.39 27.21 15.65
C LEU A 29 -16.48 25.99 15.49
N GLU A 30 -16.93 24.91 14.83
CA GLU A 30 -16.12 23.72 14.57
C GLU A 30 -14.90 24.05 13.72
N LEU A 31 -15.07 24.80 12.62
CA LEU A 31 -13.97 25.24 11.77
C LEU A 31 -12.94 26.07 12.55
N ARG A 32 -13.42 26.90 13.47
CA ARG A 32 -12.53 27.71 14.30
C ARG A 32 -11.74 26.87 15.30
N VAL A 33 -12.37 25.85 15.87
CA VAL A 33 -11.70 24.89 16.76
C VAL A 33 -10.62 24.13 16.00
N GLU A 34 -10.88 23.70 14.77
CA GLU A 34 -9.87 23.04 13.93
C GLU A 34 -8.66 23.96 13.64
N GLU A 35 -8.90 25.23 13.36
CA GLU A 35 -7.79 26.20 13.18
C GLU A 35 -6.97 26.39 14.45
N LEU A 36 -7.62 26.49 15.62
CA LEU A 36 -6.94 26.59 16.91
C LEU A 36 -6.09 25.34 17.21
N LYS A 37 -6.62 24.15 16.92
CA LYS A 37 -5.87 22.88 17.04
C LYS A 37 -4.62 22.90 16.16
N LYS A 38 -4.73 23.34 14.90
CA LYS A 38 -3.58 23.44 13.99
C LYS A 38 -2.53 24.42 14.50
N ARG A 39 -2.94 25.57 15.01
CA ARG A 39 -2.02 26.57 15.57
C ARG A 39 -1.29 26.03 16.80
N ALA A 40 -2.00 25.39 17.71
CA ALA A 40 -1.40 24.76 18.89
C ALA A 40 -0.46 23.62 18.48
N GLY A 41 -0.90 22.76 17.55
CA GLY A 41 -0.09 21.67 17.00
C GLY A 41 1.22 22.17 16.35
N ARG A 42 1.17 23.26 15.57
CA ARG A 42 2.38 23.88 15.00
C ARG A 42 3.37 24.27 16.08
N ALA A 43 2.94 24.98 17.12
CA ALA A 43 3.82 25.42 18.20
C ALA A 43 4.50 24.24 18.93
N VAL A 44 3.78 23.13 19.13
CA VAL A 44 4.37 21.90 19.69
C VAL A 44 5.40 21.31 18.74
N LEU A 45 5.09 21.20 17.43
CA LEU A 45 5.99 20.60 16.45
C LEU A 45 7.24 21.45 16.20
N ASP A 46 7.13 22.78 16.15
CA ASP A 46 8.26 23.71 16.02
C ASP A 46 9.28 23.49 17.14
N SER A 47 8.81 23.48 18.39
CA SER A 47 9.63 23.23 19.56
C SER A 47 10.13 21.78 19.61
N GLY A 48 9.24 20.81 19.44
CA GLY A 48 9.55 19.39 19.56
C GLY A 48 10.55 18.91 18.50
N PHE A 49 10.43 19.34 17.25
CA PHE A 49 11.39 18.99 16.21
C PHE A 49 12.76 19.62 16.40
N THR A 50 12.81 20.84 16.96
CA THR A 50 14.07 21.49 17.35
C THR A 50 14.74 20.68 18.46
N GLN A 51 14.04 20.34 19.52
CA GLN A 51 14.55 19.52 20.63
C GLN A 51 14.97 18.13 20.19
N LEU A 52 14.14 17.47 19.34
CA LEU A 52 14.50 16.19 18.75
C LEU A 52 15.80 16.29 17.96
N GLY A 53 15.97 17.36 17.16
CA GLY A 53 17.22 17.61 16.42
C GLY A 53 18.44 17.78 17.32
N GLU A 54 18.26 18.38 18.50
CA GLU A 54 19.33 18.58 19.50
C GLU A 54 19.68 17.27 20.24
N SER A 55 18.69 16.40 20.47
CA SER A 55 18.90 15.10 21.11
C SER A 55 19.65 14.09 20.24
N LEU A 56 19.66 14.30 18.92
CA LEU A 56 20.36 13.43 17.98
C LEU A 56 21.88 13.64 18.07
N GLY A 57 22.57 12.56 18.30
CA GLY A 57 24.03 12.57 18.42
C GLY A 57 24.74 13.01 17.14
N ARG A 58 26.02 13.31 17.29
CA ARG A 58 26.89 13.66 16.15
C ARG A 58 27.11 12.45 15.24
N PRO A 59 26.78 12.54 13.93
CA PRO A 59 26.93 11.41 13.02
C PRO A 59 28.40 11.08 12.71
N HIS A 60 28.65 9.83 12.35
CA HIS A 60 29.96 9.34 11.90
C HIS A 60 29.92 9.04 10.41
N CYS A 61 31.05 9.27 9.74
CA CYS A 61 31.25 8.94 8.34
C CYS A 61 32.75 8.66 8.11
N CYS A 62 33.07 7.70 7.23
CA CYS A 62 34.46 7.25 6.98
C CYS A 62 35.24 6.95 8.28
N GLY A 63 34.58 6.29 9.25
CA GLY A 63 35.19 5.91 10.53
C GLY A 63 35.42 7.04 11.53
N ARG A 64 35.00 8.29 11.23
CA ARG A 64 35.25 9.46 12.09
C ARG A 64 33.98 10.29 12.30
N PRO A 65 33.88 11.02 13.46
CA PRO A 65 32.75 11.94 13.68
C PRO A 65 32.81 13.10 12.70
N MET A 66 31.65 13.41 12.09
CA MET A 66 31.52 14.48 11.09
C MET A 66 31.69 15.88 11.73
N ARG A 67 32.19 16.85 10.96
CA ARG A 67 32.36 18.23 11.45
C ARG A 67 31.02 18.96 11.49
N ASN A 68 30.71 19.55 12.65
CA ASN A 68 29.57 20.47 12.79
C ASN A 68 29.78 21.73 11.93
N ARG A 69 28.77 22.12 11.16
CA ARG A 69 28.77 23.29 10.25
C ARG A 69 27.70 24.31 10.61
N GLY A 70 27.28 24.29 11.85
CA GLY A 70 26.31 25.24 12.43
C GLY A 70 24.85 24.82 12.25
N ARG A 71 24.00 25.64 12.84
CA ARG A 71 22.53 25.46 12.81
C ARG A 71 21.95 26.17 11.58
N ARG A 72 20.83 25.63 11.10
CA ARG A 72 20.01 26.20 10.03
C ARG A 72 18.55 25.92 10.29
N VAL A 73 17.73 26.87 9.98
CA VAL A 73 16.26 26.73 10.01
C VAL A 73 15.79 25.95 8.77
N ARG A 74 14.78 25.12 8.95
CA ARG A 74 14.04 24.44 7.87
C ARG A 74 12.54 24.51 8.13
N THR A 75 11.78 24.79 7.07
CA THR A 75 10.33 24.73 7.07
C THR A 75 9.89 23.50 6.30
N VAL A 76 8.94 22.76 6.86
CA VAL A 76 8.31 21.58 6.26
C VAL A 76 6.80 21.62 6.47
N MET A 77 6.04 21.02 5.57
CA MET A 77 4.60 20.88 5.72
C MET A 77 4.26 19.73 6.67
N SER A 78 3.29 19.93 7.53
CA SER A 78 2.71 18.93 8.45
C SER A 78 1.19 18.96 8.38
N HIS A 79 0.50 18.04 9.06
CA HIS A 79 -0.97 18.12 9.22
C HIS A 79 -1.44 19.37 9.98
N SER A 80 -0.56 20.01 10.75
CA SER A 80 -0.85 21.29 11.42
C SER A 80 -0.51 22.50 10.55
N GLY A 81 -0.11 22.33 9.30
CA GLY A 81 0.40 23.35 8.40
C GLY A 81 1.92 23.41 8.39
N GLU A 82 2.47 24.56 7.97
CA GLU A 82 3.93 24.76 7.93
C GLU A 82 4.53 24.79 9.34
N VAL A 83 5.55 23.97 9.53
CA VAL A 83 6.32 23.82 10.79
C VAL A 83 7.77 24.20 10.51
N THR A 84 8.36 24.98 11.42
CA THR A 84 9.72 25.49 11.29
C THR A 84 10.57 25.02 12.45
N TYR A 85 11.72 24.39 12.19
CA TYR A 85 12.62 23.90 13.22
C TYR A 85 14.09 24.19 12.94
N GLU A 86 14.88 24.29 13.98
CA GLU A 86 16.32 24.41 13.87
C GLU A 86 16.98 23.03 13.77
N ARG A 87 18.03 22.93 12.95
CA ARG A 87 18.75 21.69 12.72
C ARG A 87 20.23 21.91 12.54
N THR A 88 21.06 21.02 13.07
CA THR A 88 22.50 21.04 12.90
C THR A 88 22.91 20.32 11.62
N ARG A 89 23.75 20.94 10.81
CA ARG A 89 24.34 20.35 9.60
C ARG A 89 25.75 19.86 9.87
N TYR A 90 26.05 18.68 9.35
CA TYR A 90 27.37 18.06 9.49
C TYR A 90 27.98 17.76 8.13
N ARG A 91 29.33 17.85 8.03
CA ARG A 91 30.09 17.54 6.81
C ARG A 91 31.22 16.58 7.14
N CYS A 92 31.39 15.53 6.35
CA CYS A 92 32.54 14.63 6.44
C CYS A 92 33.82 15.32 5.94
N ARG A 93 34.94 15.07 6.58
CA ARG A 93 36.25 15.63 6.14
C ARG A 93 36.85 14.84 4.98
N GLU A 94 36.57 13.54 4.91
CA GLU A 94 37.12 12.65 3.89
C GLU A 94 36.28 12.72 2.59
N CYS A 95 35.08 12.18 2.60
CA CYS A 95 34.22 12.10 1.41
C CYS A 95 33.38 13.35 1.15
N GLN A 96 33.48 14.37 1.98
CA GLN A 96 32.82 15.69 1.84
C GLN A 96 31.27 15.61 1.85
N CYS A 97 30.65 14.45 2.12
CA CYS A 97 29.21 14.31 2.21
C CYS A 97 28.61 15.16 3.34
N TRP A 98 27.33 15.51 3.18
CA TRP A 98 26.56 16.26 4.16
C TRP A 98 25.56 15.34 4.84
N GLN A 99 25.36 15.54 6.13
CA GLN A 99 24.29 14.91 6.90
C GLN A 99 23.57 15.93 7.79
N THR A 100 22.29 15.73 7.93
CA THR A 100 21.40 16.52 8.80
C THR A 100 20.51 15.53 9.52
N PRO A 101 20.91 15.00 10.70
CA PRO A 101 20.17 13.93 11.39
C PRO A 101 18.72 14.27 11.65
N ALA A 102 18.40 15.52 12.02
CA ALA A 102 17.03 15.96 12.24
C ALA A 102 16.13 15.75 10.99
N ASP A 103 16.63 16.08 9.79
CA ASP A 103 15.86 15.88 8.56
C ASP A 103 15.57 14.41 8.30
N ALA A 104 16.50 13.52 8.64
CA ALA A 104 16.33 12.08 8.45
C ALA A 104 15.21 11.48 9.31
N VAL A 105 14.88 12.09 10.44
CA VAL A 105 13.80 11.64 11.34
C VAL A 105 12.50 12.40 11.16
N VAL A 106 12.57 13.69 10.81
CA VAL A 106 11.40 14.56 10.65
C VAL A 106 10.78 14.43 9.26
N CYS A 107 11.61 14.45 8.21
CA CYS A 107 11.13 14.54 6.84
C CYS A 107 10.79 13.18 6.22
N CYS A 108 9.86 13.18 5.29
CA CYS A 108 9.57 12.06 4.41
C CYS A 108 10.56 12.06 3.24
N GLY A 109 11.69 11.35 3.41
CA GLY A 109 12.75 11.32 2.41
C GLY A 109 13.31 12.70 2.06
N SER A 110 13.37 13.04 0.78
CA SER A 110 13.80 14.33 0.25
C SER A 110 12.70 15.41 0.29
N HIS A 111 11.46 15.02 0.50
CA HIS A 111 10.29 15.90 0.45
C HIS A 111 10.24 16.89 1.61
N ARG A 112 9.72 18.10 1.33
CA ARG A 112 9.54 19.15 2.34
C ARG A 112 8.25 18.95 3.15
N MET A 113 8.06 17.74 3.66
CA MET A 113 6.92 17.37 4.50
C MET A 113 7.35 16.40 5.60
N THR A 114 6.55 16.35 6.67
CA THR A 114 6.77 15.42 7.78
C THR A 114 6.48 13.98 7.34
N ARG A 115 7.07 13.02 8.04
CA ARG A 115 6.86 11.58 7.76
C ARG A 115 5.40 11.16 7.86
N LEU A 116 4.66 11.69 8.85
CA LEU A 116 3.25 11.36 9.03
C LEU A 116 2.40 11.89 7.86
N LEU A 117 2.63 13.14 7.46
CA LEU A 117 1.94 13.72 6.30
C LEU A 117 2.28 12.95 5.01
N GLY A 118 3.56 12.64 4.77
CA GLY A 118 3.99 11.86 3.62
C GLY A 118 3.38 10.45 3.59
N ARG A 119 3.33 9.77 4.74
CA ARG A 119 2.66 8.47 4.88
C ARG A 119 1.18 8.55 4.48
N ASN A 120 0.44 9.50 5.05
CA ASN A 120 -0.99 9.63 4.78
C ASN A 120 -1.27 10.01 3.32
N ALA A 121 -0.49 10.97 2.78
CA ALA A 121 -0.60 11.34 1.37
C ALA A 121 -0.29 10.16 0.43
N SER A 122 0.73 9.34 0.73
CA SER A 122 1.06 8.14 -0.06
C SER A 122 -0.03 7.07 0.01
N GLN A 123 -0.66 6.89 1.17
CA GLN A 123 -1.78 5.96 1.33
C GLN A 123 -2.99 6.41 0.51
N LEU A 124 -3.32 7.70 0.55
CA LEU A 124 -4.42 8.25 -0.25
C LEU A 124 -4.11 8.20 -1.76
N ALA A 125 -2.85 8.44 -2.16
CA ALA A 125 -2.40 8.34 -3.55
C ALA A 125 -2.52 6.93 -4.14
N SER A 126 -2.66 5.90 -3.30
CA SER A 126 -2.89 4.51 -3.76
C SER A 126 -4.36 4.21 -4.09
N ILE A 127 -5.29 5.11 -3.75
CA ILE A 127 -6.73 4.91 -3.95
C ILE A 127 -7.40 6.03 -4.75
N GLU A 128 -6.82 7.23 -4.77
CA GLU A 128 -7.41 8.39 -5.44
C GLU A 128 -6.50 8.92 -6.56
N PRO A 129 -7.06 9.37 -7.69
CA PRO A 129 -6.31 10.10 -8.71
C PRO A 129 -5.66 11.36 -8.15
N PHE A 130 -4.45 11.70 -8.58
CA PHE A 130 -3.68 12.82 -8.02
C PHE A 130 -4.40 14.16 -8.05
N ALA A 131 -5.19 14.44 -9.10
CA ALA A 131 -5.99 15.68 -9.19
C ALA A 131 -7.08 15.76 -8.12
N GLN A 132 -7.71 14.63 -7.78
CA GLN A 132 -8.72 14.55 -6.71
C GLN A 132 -8.04 14.56 -5.34
N LEU A 133 -6.86 13.95 -5.23
CA LEU A 133 -6.08 13.91 -4.00
C LEU A 133 -5.61 15.29 -3.57
N GLU A 134 -5.20 16.17 -4.50
CA GLU A 134 -4.85 17.56 -4.21
C GLU A 134 -6.01 18.29 -3.52
N GLN A 135 -7.23 18.17 -4.09
CA GLN A 135 -8.43 18.77 -3.52
C GLN A 135 -8.81 18.15 -2.18
N LEU A 136 -8.74 16.82 -2.06
CA LEU A 136 -9.06 16.09 -0.83
C LEU A 136 -8.14 16.50 0.32
N MET A 137 -6.84 16.64 0.05
CA MET A 137 -5.85 17.10 1.05
C MET A 137 -6.11 18.52 1.50
N ALA A 138 -6.50 19.41 0.58
CA ALA A 138 -6.87 20.78 0.91
C ALA A 138 -8.16 20.85 1.76
N ASP A 139 -9.20 20.15 1.34
CA ASP A 139 -10.53 20.23 1.96
C ASP A 139 -10.61 19.54 3.31
N GLN A 140 -10.08 18.31 3.40
CA GLN A 140 -10.22 17.50 4.62
C GLN A 140 -9.08 17.72 5.63
N HIS A 141 -7.87 17.98 5.15
CA HIS A 141 -6.72 18.16 6.01
C HIS A 141 -6.26 19.61 6.11
N GLY A 142 -6.79 20.51 5.24
CA GLY A 142 -6.37 21.90 5.14
C GLY A 142 -4.88 22.05 4.84
N VAL A 143 -4.34 21.12 4.04
CA VAL A 143 -2.93 21.09 3.63
C VAL A 143 -2.89 21.03 2.10
N TYR A 144 -2.33 22.06 1.50
CA TYR A 144 -2.13 22.09 0.06
C TYR A 144 -0.83 21.38 -0.33
N LEU A 145 -0.96 20.31 -1.10
CA LEU A 145 0.16 19.58 -1.73
C LEU A 145 -0.15 19.49 -3.22
N GLY A 146 0.63 20.20 -4.04
CA GLY A 146 0.40 20.21 -5.49
C GLY A 146 0.59 18.82 -6.11
N HIS A 147 -0.11 18.57 -7.22
CA HIS A 147 -0.14 17.35 -8.00
C HIS A 147 1.25 16.73 -8.20
N ASP A 148 2.25 17.51 -8.67
CA ASP A 148 3.61 17.03 -8.91
C ASP A 148 4.29 16.53 -7.62
N THR A 149 4.05 17.21 -6.49
CA THR A 149 4.59 16.80 -5.19
C THR A 149 4.01 15.45 -4.77
N LEU A 150 2.71 15.26 -4.96
CA LEU A 150 2.01 14.00 -4.65
C LEU A 150 2.48 12.87 -5.56
N TRP A 151 2.64 13.15 -6.86
CA TRP A 151 3.16 12.18 -7.82
C TRP A 151 4.60 11.76 -7.48
N HIS A 152 5.52 12.71 -7.26
CA HIS A 152 6.90 12.40 -6.88
C HIS A 152 6.97 11.61 -5.56
N LEU A 153 6.15 11.97 -4.58
CA LEU A 153 6.05 11.24 -3.32
C LEU A 153 5.61 9.78 -3.55
N ALA A 154 4.57 9.57 -4.36
CA ALA A 154 4.08 8.22 -4.68
C ALA A 154 5.14 7.38 -5.41
N VAL A 155 5.87 7.98 -6.36
CA VAL A 155 6.97 7.33 -7.09
C VAL A 155 8.11 6.94 -6.14
N ASP A 156 8.54 7.85 -5.26
CA ASP A 156 9.63 7.58 -4.30
C ASP A 156 9.26 6.49 -3.30
N VAL A 157 8.04 6.55 -2.75
CA VAL A 157 7.53 5.54 -1.80
C VAL A 157 7.33 4.19 -2.51
N GLY A 158 6.72 4.19 -3.68
CA GLY A 158 6.53 2.98 -4.49
C GLY A 158 7.86 2.33 -4.85
N GLY A 159 8.84 3.10 -5.33
CA GLY A 159 10.17 2.61 -5.64
C GLY A 159 10.93 2.07 -4.42
N ALA A 160 10.72 2.65 -3.22
CA ALA A 160 11.32 2.12 -2.00
C ALA A 160 10.66 0.79 -1.58
N LEU A 161 9.34 0.67 -1.69
CA LEU A 161 8.62 -0.57 -1.41
C LEU A 161 9.02 -1.68 -2.39
N GLU A 162 9.17 -1.35 -3.68
CA GLU A 162 9.60 -2.31 -4.70
C GLU A 162 11.00 -2.85 -4.43
N LYS A 163 11.95 -2.00 -4.04
CA LYS A 163 13.29 -2.45 -3.63
C LYS A 163 13.25 -3.41 -2.45
N LEU A 164 12.40 -3.15 -1.44
CA LEU A 164 12.23 -4.04 -0.30
C LEU A 164 11.63 -5.38 -0.72
N ARG A 165 10.64 -5.38 -1.62
CA ARG A 165 10.01 -6.57 -2.17
C ARG A 165 11.02 -7.42 -2.94
N LEU A 166 11.80 -6.81 -3.84
CA LEU A 166 12.81 -7.52 -4.63
C LEU A 166 13.92 -8.10 -3.75
N ALA A 167 14.38 -7.35 -2.74
CA ALA A 167 15.36 -7.85 -1.77
C ALA A 167 14.80 -9.04 -0.96
N GLU A 168 13.51 -9.05 -0.63
CA GLU A 168 12.88 -10.20 0.00
C GLU A 168 12.80 -11.41 -0.95
N VAL A 169 12.45 -11.20 -2.22
CA VAL A 169 12.43 -12.27 -3.23
C VAL A 169 13.81 -12.94 -3.32
N GLU A 170 14.87 -12.15 -3.49
CA GLU A 170 16.25 -12.64 -3.52
C GLU A 170 16.61 -13.42 -2.24
N LEU A 171 16.27 -12.87 -1.09
CA LEU A 171 16.52 -13.54 0.19
C LEU A 171 15.76 -14.88 0.29
N ARG A 172 14.52 -14.94 -0.18
CA ARG A 172 13.69 -16.17 -0.14
C ARG A 172 14.14 -17.20 -1.16
N GLN A 173 14.70 -16.81 -2.30
CA GLN A 173 15.34 -17.72 -3.24
C GLN A 173 16.55 -18.42 -2.62
N LEU A 174 17.35 -17.68 -1.85
CA LEU A 174 18.53 -18.23 -1.15
C LEU A 174 18.16 -18.99 0.13
N HIS A 175 17.15 -18.55 0.84
CA HIS A 175 16.70 -19.09 2.13
C HIS A 175 15.18 -19.26 2.14
N PRO A 176 14.65 -20.30 1.47
CA PRO A 176 13.20 -20.54 1.43
C PRO A 176 12.61 -20.75 2.84
N TRP A 177 11.40 -20.25 3.02
CA TRP A 177 10.63 -20.61 4.19
C TRP A 177 10.03 -22.00 4.03
N THR A 178 10.08 -22.74 5.15
CA THR A 178 9.50 -24.07 5.29
C THR A 178 8.53 -24.07 6.48
N ALA A 179 7.84 -25.17 6.71
CA ALA A 179 6.95 -25.33 7.87
C ALA A 179 7.68 -25.12 9.21
N GLU A 180 9.01 -25.35 9.25
CA GLU A 180 9.83 -25.27 10.47
C GLU A 180 10.30 -23.84 10.76
N ASN A 181 10.61 -23.05 9.72
CA ASN A 181 11.26 -21.74 9.86
C ASN A 181 10.41 -20.54 9.42
N ALA A 182 9.22 -20.78 8.84
CA ALA A 182 8.30 -19.71 8.45
C ALA A 182 7.80 -18.94 9.68
N PRO A 183 7.53 -17.63 9.53
CA PRO A 183 6.96 -16.84 10.61
C PRO A 183 5.59 -17.40 11.03
N ARG A 184 5.34 -17.34 12.34
CA ARG A 184 4.03 -17.74 12.88
C ARG A 184 3.22 -16.48 13.17
N PRO A 185 2.06 -16.30 12.52
CA PRO A 185 1.20 -15.16 12.83
C PRO A 185 0.61 -15.31 14.25
N PRO A 186 0.21 -14.21 14.90
CA PRO A 186 -0.40 -14.25 16.24
C PRO A 186 -1.64 -15.15 16.30
N VAL A 187 -2.40 -15.20 15.22
CA VAL A 187 -3.58 -16.07 15.04
C VAL A 187 -3.34 -16.88 13.76
N SER A 188 -3.32 -18.19 13.89
CA SER A 188 -3.16 -19.10 12.76
C SER A 188 -4.49 -19.30 12.06
N PRO A 189 -4.58 -19.14 10.74
CA PRO A 189 -5.81 -19.37 10.00
C PRO A 189 -6.17 -20.87 10.01
N GLN A 190 -7.43 -21.21 10.18
CA GLN A 190 -7.90 -22.56 9.95
C GLN A 190 -7.85 -22.88 8.45
N ARG A 191 -8.34 -21.95 7.64
CA ARG A 191 -8.33 -22.02 6.17
C ARG A 191 -7.70 -20.76 5.58
N ILE A 192 -6.80 -20.94 4.62
CA ILE A 192 -6.14 -19.86 3.90
C ILE A 192 -6.40 -19.97 2.42
N TYR A 193 -6.66 -18.83 1.80
CA TYR A 193 -6.90 -18.70 0.37
C TYR A 193 -5.79 -17.87 -0.25
N ILE A 194 -5.25 -18.35 -1.35
CA ILE A 194 -4.27 -17.65 -2.17
C ILE A 194 -4.91 -17.44 -3.54
N SER A 195 -4.85 -16.24 -4.05
CA SER A 195 -5.33 -15.93 -5.40
C SER A 195 -4.33 -15.04 -6.14
N CYS A 196 -4.24 -15.21 -7.46
CA CYS A 196 -3.47 -14.31 -8.30
C CYS A 196 -4.17 -14.08 -9.62
N ASP A 197 -3.90 -12.89 -10.21
CA ASP A 197 -4.51 -12.43 -11.45
C ASP A 197 -3.58 -11.43 -12.15
N GLY A 198 -3.78 -11.24 -13.45
CA GLY A 198 -3.07 -10.28 -14.29
C GLY A 198 -3.94 -9.09 -14.67
N ILE A 199 -3.52 -7.88 -14.26
CA ILE A 199 -4.22 -6.64 -14.57
C ILE A 199 -3.51 -5.92 -15.72
N LEU A 200 -4.23 -5.68 -16.81
CA LEU A 200 -3.75 -4.84 -17.91
C LEU A 200 -3.95 -3.36 -17.57
N TYR A 201 -2.91 -2.57 -17.76
CA TYR A 201 -2.97 -1.12 -17.59
C TYR A 201 -2.30 -0.38 -18.74
N GLY A 202 -2.88 0.75 -19.14
CA GLY A 202 -2.32 1.62 -20.15
C GLY A 202 -1.20 2.49 -19.58
N THR A 203 -0.10 2.61 -20.31
CA THR A 203 1.01 3.51 -19.96
C THR A 203 0.90 4.81 -20.77
N ASN A 204 1.67 5.82 -20.37
CA ASN A 204 1.82 7.04 -21.19
C ASN A 204 2.79 6.86 -22.36
N GLU A 205 3.40 5.67 -22.50
CA GLU A 205 4.21 5.32 -23.65
C GLU A 205 3.31 4.97 -24.83
N THR A 206 3.78 5.30 -26.01
CA THR A 206 3.12 4.95 -27.27
C THR A 206 4.00 4.01 -28.07
N GLU A 207 3.38 3.11 -28.81
CA GLU A 207 4.04 2.22 -29.77
C GLU A 207 3.33 2.28 -31.11
N SER A 208 4.09 2.17 -32.19
CA SER A 208 3.55 2.09 -33.55
C SER A 208 3.48 0.64 -33.98
N SER A 209 2.37 0.24 -34.59
CA SER A 209 2.24 -1.10 -35.17
C SER A 209 3.10 -1.20 -36.43
N PRO A 210 3.77 -2.33 -36.70
CA PRO A 210 4.46 -2.57 -37.98
C PRO A 210 3.53 -2.47 -39.20
N GLN A 211 2.23 -2.72 -39.02
CA GLN A 211 1.22 -2.62 -40.07
C GLN A 211 0.72 -1.19 -40.27
N GLU A 212 0.76 -0.33 -39.24
CA GLU A 212 0.32 1.05 -39.26
C GLU A 212 1.34 1.95 -38.57
N PRO A 213 2.50 2.23 -39.19
CA PRO A 213 3.60 2.96 -38.54
C PRO A 213 3.26 4.42 -38.18
N ASP A 214 2.28 5.00 -38.86
CA ASP A 214 1.84 6.39 -38.62
C ASP A 214 0.78 6.52 -37.50
N VAL A 215 0.26 5.38 -36.98
CA VAL A 215 -0.72 5.34 -35.91
C VAL A 215 -0.03 4.97 -34.61
N SER A 216 0.17 5.96 -33.76
CA SER A 216 0.70 5.76 -32.40
C SER A 216 -0.41 5.28 -31.48
N GLN A 217 -0.30 4.09 -30.92
CA GLN A 217 -1.25 3.52 -29.97
C GLN A 217 -0.67 3.52 -28.55
N GLN A 218 -1.54 3.65 -27.55
CA GLN A 218 -1.13 3.53 -26.16
C GLN A 218 -0.56 2.14 -25.88
N LYS A 219 0.63 2.09 -25.29
CA LYS A 219 1.24 0.82 -24.89
C LYS A 219 0.56 0.28 -23.63
N TRP A 220 0.14 -0.97 -23.68
CA TRP A 220 -0.44 -1.69 -22.56
C TRP A 220 0.60 -2.62 -21.92
N ARG A 221 0.60 -2.64 -20.61
CA ARG A 221 1.47 -3.50 -19.81
C ARG A 221 0.63 -4.34 -18.85
N GLN A 222 1.17 -5.45 -18.39
CA GLN A 222 0.51 -6.32 -17.42
C GLN A 222 1.20 -6.22 -16.07
N MET A 223 0.42 -5.97 -15.03
CA MET A 223 0.82 -6.11 -13.64
C MET A 223 0.19 -7.38 -13.07
N ARG A 224 0.99 -8.20 -12.39
CA ARG A 224 0.48 -9.34 -11.64
C ARG A 224 0.12 -8.90 -10.24
N VAL A 225 -1.03 -9.36 -9.76
CA VAL A 225 -1.52 -9.07 -8.42
C VAL A 225 -1.83 -10.38 -7.72
N GLY A 226 -1.39 -10.50 -6.47
CA GLY A 226 -1.69 -11.65 -5.63
C GLY A 226 -2.37 -11.22 -4.34
N CYS A 227 -3.31 -12.02 -3.90
CA CYS A 227 -4.04 -11.80 -2.67
C CYS A 227 -4.01 -13.05 -1.80
N VAL A 228 -3.71 -12.85 -0.52
CA VAL A 228 -3.84 -13.88 0.51
C VAL A 228 -4.91 -13.43 1.47
N PHE A 229 -5.93 -14.25 1.68
CA PHE A 229 -7.03 -13.91 2.58
C PHE A 229 -7.44 -15.12 3.40
N TRP A 230 -7.96 -14.86 4.59
CA TRP A 230 -8.38 -15.90 5.53
C TRP A 230 -9.43 -15.38 6.48
N GLN A 231 -10.06 -16.30 7.17
CA GLN A 231 -11.01 -16.04 8.22
C GLN A 231 -10.38 -16.42 9.56
N ASP A 232 -10.51 -15.56 10.56
CA ASP A 232 -10.08 -15.87 11.92
C ASP A 232 -11.11 -16.71 12.67
N GLU A 233 -10.82 -17.03 13.94
CA GLU A 233 -11.72 -17.81 14.82
C GLU A 233 -13.05 -17.10 15.16
N HIS A 234 -13.12 -15.79 14.90
CA HIS A 234 -14.32 -14.95 15.07
C HIS A 234 -15.04 -14.68 13.75
N GLU A 235 -14.69 -15.42 12.69
CA GLU A 235 -15.24 -15.28 11.34
C GLU A 235 -14.95 -13.92 10.68
N HIS A 236 -14.01 -13.12 11.18
CA HIS A 236 -13.57 -11.89 10.53
C HIS A 236 -12.63 -12.20 9.36
N TRP A 237 -12.89 -11.55 8.22
CA TRP A 237 -12.05 -11.68 7.05
C TRP A 237 -10.84 -10.76 7.09
N HIS A 238 -9.69 -11.33 6.85
CA HIS A 238 -8.41 -10.63 6.69
C HIS A 238 -7.89 -10.82 5.27
N LYS A 239 -7.17 -9.82 4.75
CA LYS A 239 -6.51 -9.91 3.44
C LYS A 239 -5.18 -9.18 3.43
N GLN A 240 -4.25 -9.69 2.64
CA GLN A 240 -2.98 -9.06 2.30
C GLN A 240 -2.77 -9.16 0.79
N ILE A 241 -2.15 -8.15 0.20
CA ILE A 241 -1.94 -8.06 -1.25
C ILE A 241 -0.44 -7.89 -1.51
N THR A 242 0.04 -8.55 -2.56
CA THR A 242 1.33 -8.31 -3.17
C THR A 242 1.15 -8.05 -4.66
N TRP A 243 2.18 -7.53 -5.31
CA TRP A 243 2.16 -7.23 -6.73
C TRP A 243 3.51 -7.54 -7.36
N GLY A 244 3.53 -7.72 -8.67
CA GLY A 244 4.74 -7.82 -9.50
C GLY A 244 4.51 -7.13 -10.83
N GLN A 245 5.45 -6.29 -11.24
CA GLN A 245 5.39 -5.48 -12.43
C GLN A 245 6.37 -6.03 -13.45
N GLU A 246 5.88 -6.46 -14.65
CA GLU A 246 6.70 -6.92 -15.78
C GLU A 246 7.74 -8.01 -15.50
N GLU A 247 7.79 -8.51 -14.29
CA GLU A 247 8.68 -9.62 -13.95
C GLU A 247 8.11 -10.96 -14.40
N ASP A 248 8.97 -11.94 -14.46
CA ASP A 248 8.53 -13.31 -14.71
C ASP A 248 7.61 -13.80 -13.58
N TYR A 249 6.77 -14.79 -13.87
CA TYR A 249 5.82 -15.31 -12.91
C TYR A 249 6.51 -16.04 -11.73
N LEU A 250 7.75 -16.45 -11.85
CA LEU A 250 8.51 -17.13 -10.80
C LEU A 250 8.87 -16.15 -9.68
N SER A 251 9.42 -14.98 -10.02
CA SER A 251 9.74 -13.92 -9.05
C SER A 251 8.48 -13.40 -8.35
N PHE A 252 7.39 -13.23 -9.10
CA PHE A 252 6.10 -12.89 -8.53
C PHE A 252 5.56 -14.01 -7.63
N GLY A 253 5.64 -15.27 -8.06
CA GLY A 253 5.24 -16.45 -7.29
C GLY A 253 5.95 -16.53 -5.94
N MET A 254 7.26 -16.24 -5.92
CA MET A 254 8.04 -16.17 -4.68
C MET A 254 7.57 -15.06 -3.75
N SER A 255 7.23 -13.87 -4.29
CA SER A 255 6.64 -12.77 -3.49
C SER A 255 5.31 -13.17 -2.86
N LEU A 256 4.45 -13.84 -3.64
CA LEU A 256 3.15 -14.33 -3.17
C LEU A 256 3.31 -15.43 -2.12
N TYR A 257 4.26 -16.34 -2.31
CA TYR A 257 4.57 -17.37 -1.35
C TYR A 257 5.10 -16.80 -0.02
N ALA A 258 6.03 -15.85 -0.09
CA ALA A 258 6.54 -15.15 1.09
C ALA A 258 5.41 -14.44 1.86
N LEU A 259 4.48 -13.81 1.14
CA LEU A 259 3.29 -13.21 1.74
C LEU A 259 2.41 -14.26 2.43
N ALA A 260 2.11 -15.36 1.74
CA ALA A 260 1.28 -16.43 2.29
C ALA A 260 1.89 -17.05 3.54
N CYS A 261 3.22 -17.26 3.57
CA CYS A 261 3.93 -17.75 4.75
C CYS A 261 3.78 -16.79 5.94
N ARG A 262 3.90 -15.47 5.73
CA ARG A 262 3.65 -14.48 6.79
C ARG A 262 2.21 -14.48 7.29
N CYS A 263 1.26 -14.83 6.42
CA CYS A 263 -0.16 -14.95 6.78
C CYS A 263 -0.52 -16.30 7.40
N GLY A 264 0.43 -17.22 7.58
CA GLY A 264 0.20 -18.51 8.25
C GLY A 264 -0.08 -19.68 7.31
N TYR A 265 0.43 -19.65 6.08
CA TYR A 265 0.23 -20.73 5.12
C TYR A 265 0.62 -22.11 5.68
N HIS A 266 1.76 -22.24 6.36
CA HIS A 266 2.21 -23.50 6.91
C HIS A 266 1.42 -23.96 8.13
N GLN A 267 0.74 -23.05 8.82
CA GLN A 267 -0.07 -23.35 10.01
C GLN A 267 -1.54 -23.65 9.65
N ALA A 268 -1.98 -23.24 8.46
CA ALA A 268 -3.34 -23.48 8.00
C ALA A 268 -3.62 -24.98 7.79
N GLN A 269 -4.79 -25.44 8.26
CA GLN A 269 -5.23 -26.81 8.06
C GLN A 269 -5.70 -27.04 6.62
N GLU A 270 -6.42 -26.07 6.05
CA GLU A 270 -6.87 -26.09 4.67
C GLU A 270 -6.21 -24.96 3.86
N LYS A 271 -5.65 -25.33 2.71
CA LYS A 271 -4.94 -24.43 1.80
C LYS A 271 -5.62 -24.47 0.45
N ILE A 272 -6.04 -23.32 -0.05
CA ILE A 272 -6.80 -23.21 -1.30
C ILE A 272 -6.11 -22.18 -2.20
N PHE A 273 -5.83 -22.58 -3.44
CA PHE A 273 -5.31 -21.70 -4.48
C PHE A 273 -6.39 -21.42 -5.52
N LEU A 274 -6.77 -20.16 -5.66
CA LEU A 274 -7.81 -19.70 -6.57
C LEU A 274 -7.18 -19.04 -7.80
N SER A 275 -7.61 -19.43 -9.01
CA SER A 275 -7.10 -18.88 -10.25
C SER A 275 -8.21 -18.77 -11.30
N ASP A 276 -8.01 -17.87 -12.26
CA ASP A 276 -8.81 -17.71 -13.48
C ASP A 276 -8.62 -18.84 -14.50
N GLY A 277 -7.58 -19.66 -14.32
CA GLY A 277 -7.24 -20.77 -15.21
C GLY A 277 -6.05 -20.52 -16.13
N ALA A 278 -5.42 -19.33 -16.04
CA ALA A 278 -4.21 -19.04 -16.82
C ALA A 278 -3.05 -19.98 -16.44
N ASP A 279 -2.29 -20.45 -17.45
CA ASP A 279 -1.20 -21.41 -17.27
C ASP A 279 -0.15 -20.95 -16.27
N TRP A 280 0.20 -19.66 -16.27
CA TRP A 280 1.19 -19.12 -15.35
C TRP A 280 0.72 -19.15 -13.89
N CYS A 281 -0.60 -19.03 -13.61
CA CYS A 281 -1.16 -19.17 -12.28
C CYS A 281 -1.01 -20.60 -11.76
N TRP A 282 -1.31 -21.58 -12.61
CA TRP A 282 -1.14 -23.00 -12.26
C TRP A 282 0.34 -23.37 -12.08
N SER A 283 1.24 -22.75 -12.84
CA SER A 283 2.68 -22.94 -12.66
C SER A 283 3.14 -22.44 -11.28
N ILE A 284 2.64 -21.27 -10.83
CA ILE A 284 2.89 -20.77 -9.47
C ILE A 284 2.32 -21.73 -8.42
N GLN A 285 1.11 -22.24 -8.62
CA GLN A 285 0.49 -23.19 -7.70
C GLN A 285 1.34 -24.46 -7.57
N GLN A 286 1.80 -25.02 -8.69
CA GLN A 286 2.63 -26.23 -8.69
C GLN A 286 3.98 -26.02 -8.02
N GLU A 287 4.63 -24.88 -8.24
CA GLU A 287 5.96 -24.60 -7.75
C GLU A 287 5.99 -24.17 -6.27
N HIS A 288 5.07 -23.31 -5.87
CA HIS A 288 5.10 -22.69 -4.54
C HIS A 288 3.99 -23.17 -3.60
N PHE A 289 2.88 -23.67 -4.15
CA PHE A 289 1.69 -24.00 -3.37
C PHE A 289 1.17 -25.42 -3.66
N CYS A 290 2.08 -26.37 -3.89
CA CYS A 290 1.73 -27.75 -4.24
C CYS A 290 0.83 -28.46 -3.21
N GLU A 291 0.85 -28.03 -1.95
CA GLU A 291 -0.04 -28.53 -0.89
C GLU A 291 -1.45 -27.91 -0.94
N ALA A 292 -1.65 -26.84 -1.71
CA ALA A 292 -2.95 -26.18 -1.79
C ALA A 292 -3.83 -26.83 -2.84
N SER A 293 -5.10 -26.97 -2.52
CA SER A 293 -6.11 -27.43 -3.50
C SER A 293 -6.34 -26.32 -4.53
N GLY A 294 -6.08 -26.62 -5.81
CA GLY A 294 -6.35 -25.69 -6.91
C GLY A 294 -7.86 -25.60 -7.19
N VAL A 295 -8.40 -24.40 -7.22
CA VAL A 295 -9.79 -24.12 -7.52
C VAL A 295 -9.88 -23.08 -8.64
N LEU A 296 -10.59 -23.44 -9.71
CA LEU A 296 -10.88 -22.52 -10.80
C LEU A 296 -11.96 -21.51 -10.34
N ASP A 297 -11.70 -20.22 -10.54
CA ASP A 297 -12.66 -19.18 -10.21
C ASP A 297 -14.01 -19.38 -10.94
N TRP A 298 -15.08 -19.19 -10.18
CA TRP A 298 -16.43 -19.40 -10.68
C TRP A 298 -16.82 -18.49 -11.84
N TYR A 299 -16.41 -17.23 -11.78
CA TYR A 299 -16.74 -16.27 -12.85
C TYR A 299 -16.08 -16.67 -14.17
N HIS A 300 -14.81 -16.99 -14.15
CA HIS A 300 -14.07 -17.45 -15.34
C HIS A 300 -14.60 -18.80 -15.83
N ALA A 301 -14.86 -19.75 -14.94
CA ALA A 301 -15.47 -21.02 -15.32
C ALA A 301 -16.84 -20.82 -15.98
N SER A 302 -17.68 -19.92 -15.44
CA SER A 302 -18.98 -19.63 -16.05
C SER A 302 -18.87 -18.86 -17.35
N GLN A 303 -17.91 -17.94 -17.49
CA GLN A 303 -17.63 -17.23 -18.74
C GLN A 303 -17.29 -18.21 -19.86
N HIS A 304 -16.39 -19.16 -19.64
CA HIS A 304 -16.05 -20.19 -20.63
C HIS A 304 -17.27 -21.05 -21.03
N VAL A 305 -18.16 -21.36 -20.08
CA VAL A 305 -19.41 -22.07 -20.41
C VAL A 305 -20.27 -21.22 -21.35
N TRP A 306 -20.37 -19.91 -21.13
CA TRP A 306 -21.13 -19.01 -22.01
C TRP A 306 -20.47 -18.85 -23.37
N GLU A 307 -19.16 -18.77 -23.44
CA GLU A 307 -18.40 -18.71 -24.71
C GLU A 307 -18.60 -19.97 -25.53
N CYS A 308 -18.48 -21.13 -24.91
CA CYS A 308 -18.80 -22.42 -25.56
C CYS A 308 -20.26 -22.46 -26.07
N ALA A 309 -21.21 -21.99 -25.26
CA ALA A 309 -22.61 -21.95 -25.68
C ALA A 309 -22.82 -21.07 -26.92
N LYS A 310 -22.21 -19.89 -26.95
CA LYS A 310 -22.27 -18.97 -28.09
C LYS A 310 -21.61 -19.58 -29.34
N ALA A 311 -20.48 -20.27 -29.18
CA ALA A 311 -19.80 -20.94 -30.30
C ALA A 311 -20.61 -22.09 -30.88
N LEU A 312 -21.33 -22.85 -30.03
CA LEU A 312 -22.12 -24.01 -30.46
C LEU A 312 -23.49 -23.65 -31.05
N PHE A 313 -24.14 -22.63 -30.50
CA PHE A 313 -25.55 -22.34 -30.80
C PHE A 313 -25.81 -20.92 -31.38
N GLY A 314 -24.75 -20.12 -31.53
CA GLY A 314 -24.84 -18.71 -31.96
C GLY A 314 -25.05 -17.72 -30.80
N SER A 315 -24.57 -16.48 -30.98
CA SER A 315 -24.45 -15.50 -29.89
C SER A 315 -25.79 -15.08 -29.25
N ASP A 316 -26.89 -15.04 -30.02
CA ASP A 316 -28.20 -14.59 -29.54
C ASP A 316 -29.26 -15.70 -29.49
N SER A 317 -28.80 -16.95 -29.51
CA SER A 317 -29.69 -18.13 -29.50
C SER A 317 -30.25 -18.41 -28.11
N THR A 318 -31.56 -18.64 -28.03
CA THR A 318 -32.22 -19.15 -26.82
C THR A 318 -31.65 -20.51 -26.39
N ALA A 319 -31.24 -21.34 -27.37
CA ALA A 319 -30.58 -22.60 -27.11
C ALA A 319 -29.23 -22.44 -26.39
N ALA A 320 -28.44 -21.39 -26.74
CA ALA A 320 -27.20 -21.06 -26.04
C ALA A 320 -27.48 -20.66 -24.59
N GLN A 321 -28.49 -19.82 -24.37
CA GLN A 321 -28.88 -19.38 -23.03
C GLN A 321 -29.33 -20.56 -22.16
N ASP A 322 -30.20 -21.40 -22.67
CA ASP A 322 -30.72 -22.57 -21.93
C ASP A 322 -29.62 -23.58 -21.60
N TRP A 323 -28.69 -23.81 -22.54
CA TRP A 323 -27.58 -24.73 -22.34
C TRP A 323 -26.60 -24.20 -21.27
N ALA A 324 -26.19 -22.95 -21.39
CA ALA A 324 -25.28 -22.32 -20.43
C ALA A 324 -25.87 -22.28 -19.03
N GLN A 325 -27.11 -21.82 -18.88
CA GLN A 325 -27.80 -21.75 -17.59
C GLN A 325 -27.94 -23.13 -16.92
N ARG A 326 -28.23 -24.18 -17.67
CA ARG A 326 -28.29 -25.56 -17.13
C ARG A 326 -26.94 -25.99 -16.57
N LEU A 327 -25.84 -25.78 -17.29
CA LEU A 327 -24.51 -26.16 -16.83
C LEU A 327 -24.03 -25.36 -15.63
N VAL A 328 -24.28 -24.05 -15.63
CA VAL A 328 -23.95 -23.17 -14.50
C VAL A 328 -24.72 -23.57 -13.25
N ARG A 329 -26.02 -23.88 -13.35
CA ARG A 329 -26.85 -24.35 -12.22
C ARG A 329 -26.40 -25.72 -11.70
N CYS A 330 -26.12 -26.69 -12.56
CA CYS A 330 -25.66 -28.03 -12.17
C CYS A 330 -24.34 -27.98 -11.38
N ARG A 331 -23.39 -27.15 -11.77
CA ARG A 331 -22.12 -26.97 -11.04
C ARG A 331 -22.33 -26.33 -9.67
N ARG A 332 -23.19 -25.31 -9.59
CA ARG A 332 -23.50 -24.62 -8.31
C ARG A 332 -24.13 -25.57 -7.29
N GLN A 333 -24.99 -26.47 -7.73
CA GLN A 333 -25.63 -27.46 -6.84
C GLN A 333 -24.64 -28.54 -6.37
N ARG A 334 -23.70 -28.98 -7.21
CA ARG A 334 -22.67 -29.96 -6.83
C ARG A 334 -21.67 -29.36 -5.83
N SER A 335 -21.24 -28.11 -6.01
CA SER A 335 -20.37 -27.41 -5.04
C SER A 335 -21.05 -27.26 -3.67
N ALA A 336 -22.35 -26.92 -3.62
CA ALA A 336 -23.09 -26.83 -2.38
C ALA A 336 -23.27 -28.20 -1.69
N ALA A 337 -23.46 -29.27 -2.46
CA ALA A 337 -23.59 -30.63 -1.91
C ALA A 337 -22.26 -31.16 -1.34
N THR A 338 -21.12 -30.79 -1.93
CA THR A 338 -19.79 -31.20 -1.44
C THR A 338 -19.44 -30.46 -0.13
N VAL A 339 -19.81 -29.19 -0.01
CA VAL A 339 -19.63 -28.41 1.24
C VAL A 339 -20.55 -28.91 2.36
N GLY A 340 -21.77 -29.36 2.02
CA GLY A 340 -22.70 -29.93 2.99
C GLY A 340 -22.35 -31.36 3.47
N ALA A 341 -21.62 -32.14 2.67
CA ALA A 341 -21.21 -33.49 3.01
C ALA A 341 -20.04 -33.57 4.01
N THR A 342 -19.21 -32.52 4.11
CA THR A 342 -18.10 -32.45 5.07
C THR A 342 -18.54 -31.98 6.47
N SER A 343 -19.76 -31.47 6.64
CA SER A 343 -20.26 -31.00 7.92
C SER A 343 -21.09 -32.05 8.70
N ASN A 344 -21.28 -33.28 8.17
CA ASN A 344 -21.99 -34.36 8.81
C ASN A 344 -21.15 -35.64 8.87
N GLN A 345 -20.06 -35.63 9.63
CA GLN A 345 -19.50 -36.85 10.25
C GLN A 345 -19.33 -36.61 11.74
N PRO A 346 -19.79 -37.56 12.59
CA PRO A 346 -19.91 -37.42 14.03
C PRO A 346 -18.56 -37.34 14.75
#